data_1b7f008465008f97dcd892b83906f65a
#
_entry.id   1b7f008465008f97dcd892b83906f65a
#
_cell.length_a   1.000
_cell.length_b   1.000
_cell.length_c   1.000
_cell.angle_alpha   90.00
_cell.angle_beta   90.00
_cell.angle_gamma   90.00
#
_symmetry.space_group_name_H-M   'P 1'
#
loop_
_entity.id
_entity.type
_entity.pdbx_description
1 polymer ?
#
loop_
_entity_poly.entity_id
_entity_poly.type
_entity_poly.pdbx_seq_one_letter_code
_entity_poly.pdbx_strand_id
1 'polypeptide(L)'
;MHVDHVVYAVGPAGLAAEAKRFEEALGVKSRDGGIHPRFGTIMRLIPLADDRYLEIVEVLDHPAADKAPYGQAVRARSELGGGWLGWVVAVDDLTPFEARLDRPAVAGLRHFPDGRALEWRQIGVKGLIADPQLPYFITWLSEPGVRPSALKGTVALKNIEIAGKRQRVEDWLGESVPPVFDSVGIDFSSPNGYPGVQSVTFVTDTGEVRI
;
A
#
# COMPACT_ATOMS: atom_id res chain seq x y z
N MET A 1 0.55 9.52 13.08
CA MET A 1 0.23 8.81 11.82
C MET A 1 1.09 9.37 10.69
N HIS A 2 1.48 8.51 9.73
CA HIS A 2 2.17 8.95 8.50
C HIS A 2 1.83 8.00 7.34
N VAL A 3 1.97 8.49 6.10
CA VAL A 3 1.83 7.64 4.92
C VAL A 3 3.02 6.70 4.86
N ASP A 4 2.77 5.40 4.95
CA ASP A 4 3.81 4.36 4.94
C ASP A 4 4.15 3.91 3.51
N HIS A 5 3.13 3.56 2.74
CA HIS A 5 3.31 3.11 1.36
C HIS A 5 2.02 3.21 0.53
N VAL A 6 2.20 3.07 -0.77
CA VAL A 6 1.12 2.90 -1.74
C VAL A 6 1.20 1.53 -2.37
N VAL A 7 0.05 0.95 -2.73
CA VAL A 7 -0.06 -0.43 -3.21
C VAL A 7 -0.62 -0.46 -4.62
N TYR A 8 0.07 -1.14 -5.51
CA TYR A 8 -0.36 -1.42 -6.88
C TYR A 8 -0.52 -2.92 -7.09
N ALA A 9 -1.73 -3.38 -7.40
CA ALA A 9 -1.98 -4.77 -7.75
C ALA A 9 -1.72 -4.99 -9.25
N VAL A 10 -0.98 -6.04 -9.57
CA VAL A 10 -0.66 -6.33 -10.97
C VAL A 10 -1.84 -6.92 -11.71
N GLY A 11 -1.91 -6.61 -13.00
CA GLY A 11 -2.86 -7.21 -13.92
C GLY A 11 -2.28 -8.46 -14.62
N PRO A 12 -2.85 -8.85 -15.77
CA PRO A 12 -2.44 -10.07 -16.50
C PRO A 12 -0.99 -10.10 -16.97
N ALA A 13 -0.32 -8.94 -17.01
CA ALA A 13 1.09 -8.86 -17.39
C ALA A 13 2.03 -9.49 -16.33
N GLY A 14 1.56 -9.61 -15.09
CA GLY A 14 2.28 -10.21 -13.98
C GLY A 14 3.31 -9.29 -13.31
N LEU A 15 3.84 -9.78 -12.18
CA LEU A 15 4.70 -8.99 -11.28
C LEU A 15 5.97 -8.48 -11.95
N ALA A 16 6.63 -9.32 -12.74
CA ALA A 16 7.91 -8.95 -13.35
C ALA A 16 7.75 -7.82 -14.39
N ALA A 17 6.69 -7.87 -15.21
CA ALA A 17 6.43 -6.86 -16.23
C ALA A 17 6.03 -5.53 -15.59
N GLU A 18 5.14 -5.55 -14.60
CA GLU A 18 4.72 -4.34 -13.89
C GLU A 18 5.88 -3.71 -13.10
N ALA A 19 6.69 -4.52 -12.40
CA ALA A 19 7.86 -4.01 -11.72
C ALA A 19 8.82 -3.32 -12.68
N LYS A 20 9.07 -3.91 -13.86
CA LYS A 20 9.90 -3.30 -14.90
C LYS A 20 9.32 -1.97 -15.41
N ARG A 21 8.00 -1.91 -15.63
CA ARG A 21 7.31 -0.67 -16.02
C ARG A 21 7.53 0.45 -15.01
N PHE A 22 7.39 0.17 -13.73
CA PHE A 22 7.65 1.13 -12.66
C PHE A 22 9.13 1.51 -12.58
N GLU A 23 10.05 0.55 -12.72
CA GLU A 23 11.50 0.81 -12.75
C GLU A 23 11.88 1.80 -13.88
N GLU A 24 11.33 1.58 -15.06
CA GLU A 24 11.57 2.45 -16.22
C GLU A 24 10.96 3.84 -16.01
N ALA A 25 9.72 3.91 -15.49
CA ALA A 25 9.05 5.18 -15.25
C ALA A 25 9.72 6.02 -14.16
N LEU A 26 10.21 5.38 -13.10
CA LEU A 26 10.77 6.07 -11.93
C LEU A 26 12.31 6.18 -11.96
N GLY A 27 12.97 5.51 -12.90
CA GLY A 27 14.44 5.53 -13.00
C GLY A 27 15.18 4.79 -11.89
N VAL A 28 14.51 3.91 -11.16
CA VAL A 28 15.07 3.18 -10.00
C VAL A 28 14.75 1.69 -10.06
N LYS A 29 15.50 0.87 -9.31
CA LYS A 29 15.30 -0.57 -9.31
C LYS A 29 14.38 -1.03 -8.18
N SER A 30 13.46 -1.93 -8.51
CA SER A 30 12.69 -2.65 -7.51
C SER A 30 13.54 -3.67 -6.76
N ARG A 31 13.10 -4.03 -5.59
CA ARG A 31 13.71 -5.07 -4.73
C ARG A 31 12.72 -6.22 -4.56
N ASP A 32 13.25 -7.40 -4.28
CA ASP A 32 12.42 -8.52 -3.90
C ASP A 32 11.73 -8.23 -2.56
N GLY A 33 10.42 -8.24 -2.56
CA GLY A 33 9.59 -8.06 -1.39
C GLY A 33 9.20 -9.37 -0.72
N GLY A 34 9.36 -10.51 -1.43
CA GLY A 34 9.05 -11.84 -0.93
C GLY A 34 7.58 -12.20 -0.94
N ILE A 35 7.29 -13.32 -0.29
CA ILE A 35 5.95 -13.91 -0.21
C ILE A 35 5.31 -13.53 1.13
N HIS A 36 4.03 -13.24 1.11
CA HIS A 36 3.16 -13.11 2.28
C HIS A 36 2.33 -14.40 2.44
N PRO A 37 2.83 -15.40 3.18
CA PRO A 37 2.20 -16.74 3.20
C PRO A 37 0.78 -16.73 3.74
N ARG A 38 0.49 -15.84 4.71
CA ARG A 38 -0.84 -15.70 5.30
C ARG A 38 -1.87 -15.09 4.36
N PHE A 39 -1.42 -14.37 3.34
CA PHE A 39 -2.29 -13.64 2.42
C PHE A 39 -2.31 -14.25 1.01
N GLY A 40 -1.39 -15.19 0.72
CA GLY A 40 -1.28 -15.81 -0.60
C GLY A 40 -0.88 -14.81 -1.68
N THR A 41 0.05 -13.91 -1.36
CA THR A 41 0.55 -12.88 -2.29
C THR A 41 2.07 -12.87 -2.33
N ILE A 42 2.61 -12.38 -3.44
CA ILE A 42 4.04 -12.10 -3.63
C ILE A 42 4.19 -10.65 -4.07
N MET A 43 5.28 -9.99 -3.69
CA MET A 43 5.49 -8.60 -4.05
C MET A 43 6.92 -8.28 -4.46
N ARG A 44 7.05 -7.19 -5.20
CA ARG A 44 8.26 -6.39 -5.31
C ARG A 44 8.03 -5.02 -4.71
N LEU A 45 9.08 -4.39 -4.23
CA LEU A 45 8.98 -3.05 -3.66
C LEU A 45 9.98 -2.11 -4.34
N ILE A 46 9.59 -0.85 -4.47
CA ILE A 46 10.49 0.25 -4.82
C ILE A 46 10.64 1.12 -3.59
N PRO A 47 11.87 1.21 -3.01
CA PRO A 47 12.14 2.13 -1.91
C PRO A 47 11.93 3.57 -2.37
N LEU A 48 11.28 4.36 -1.55
CA LEU A 48 11.06 5.79 -1.76
C LEU A 48 11.82 6.60 -0.71
N ALA A 49 11.89 7.90 -0.91
CA ALA A 49 12.38 8.83 0.10
C ALA A 49 11.45 8.87 1.33
N ASP A 50 11.93 9.47 2.41
CA ASP A 50 11.16 9.70 3.64
C ASP A 50 10.60 8.42 4.27
N ASP A 51 11.40 7.34 4.23
CA ASP A 51 11.06 6.04 4.84
C ASP A 51 9.77 5.40 4.30
N ARG A 52 9.45 5.65 3.02
CA ARG A 52 8.29 5.10 2.32
C ARG A 52 8.69 4.08 1.27
N TYR A 53 7.71 3.38 0.71
CA TYR A 53 7.91 2.49 -0.44
C TYR A 53 6.65 2.37 -1.29
N LEU A 54 6.83 1.90 -2.52
CA LEU A 54 5.77 1.43 -3.38
C LEU A 54 5.76 -0.10 -3.33
N GLU A 55 4.62 -0.69 -2.99
CA GLU A 55 4.36 -2.12 -3.09
C GLU A 55 3.73 -2.45 -4.44
N ILE A 56 4.36 -3.37 -5.19
CA ILE A 56 3.81 -3.96 -6.41
C ILE A 56 3.50 -5.41 -6.09
N VAL A 57 2.22 -5.77 -6.03
CA VAL A 57 1.77 -7.04 -5.47
C VAL A 57 1.00 -7.88 -6.48
N GLU A 58 1.28 -9.18 -6.47
CA GLU A 58 0.60 -10.22 -7.25
C GLU A 58 -0.08 -11.23 -6.33
N VAL A 59 -1.27 -11.66 -6.70
CA VAL A 59 -1.95 -12.76 -6.02
C VAL A 59 -1.42 -14.09 -6.52
N LEU A 60 -1.15 -15.01 -5.60
CA LEU A 60 -0.76 -16.39 -5.93
C LEU A 60 -1.99 -17.29 -6.09
N ASP A 61 -1.82 -18.35 -6.88
CA ASP A 61 -2.76 -19.47 -6.88
C ASP A 61 -2.53 -20.33 -5.62
N HIS A 62 -3.06 -19.84 -4.50
CA HIS A 62 -2.87 -20.44 -3.19
C HIS A 62 -4.11 -20.24 -2.32
N PRO A 63 -4.57 -21.27 -1.58
CA PRO A 63 -5.79 -21.19 -0.76
C PRO A 63 -5.84 -20.06 0.27
N ALA A 64 -4.67 -19.55 0.71
CA ALA A 64 -4.60 -18.40 1.60
C ALA A 64 -5.14 -17.12 0.93
N ALA A 65 -4.95 -16.97 -0.39
CA ALA A 65 -5.45 -15.81 -1.13
C ALA A 65 -6.98 -15.74 -1.14
N ASP A 66 -7.65 -16.90 -1.15
CA ASP A 66 -9.11 -16.97 -1.16
C ASP A 66 -9.73 -16.71 0.22
N LYS A 67 -8.95 -16.94 1.29
CA LYS A 67 -9.41 -16.81 2.68
C LYS A 67 -9.06 -15.46 3.30
N ALA A 68 -7.92 -14.90 2.92
CA ALA A 68 -7.43 -13.66 3.51
C ALA A 68 -8.02 -12.43 2.80
N PRO A 69 -8.57 -11.45 3.52
CA PRO A 69 -9.13 -10.23 2.90
C PRO A 69 -8.13 -9.48 2.00
N TYR A 70 -6.84 -9.49 2.32
CA TYR A 70 -5.82 -8.87 1.49
C TYR A 70 -5.63 -9.63 0.16
N GLY A 71 -5.49 -10.95 0.20
CA GLY A 71 -5.41 -11.77 -1.01
C GLY A 71 -6.63 -11.61 -1.91
N GLN A 72 -7.83 -11.59 -1.31
CA GLN A 72 -9.09 -11.34 -2.03
C GLN A 72 -9.09 -9.97 -2.71
N ALA A 73 -8.60 -8.93 -2.02
CA ALA A 73 -8.52 -7.57 -2.58
C ALA A 73 -7.55 -7.49 -3.76
N VAL A 74 -6.37 -8.09 -3.63
CA VAL A 74 -5.38 -8.16 -4.72
C VAL A 74 -5.97 -8.92 -5.91
N ARG A 75 -6.61 -10.07 -5.69
CA ARG A 75 -7.26 -10.87 -6.74
C ARG A 75 -8.33 -10.06 -7.46
N ALA A 76 -9.25 -9.46 -6.73
CA ALA A 76 -10.34 -8.67 -7.31
C ALA A 76 -9.80 -7.52 -8.18
N ARG A 77 -8.74 -6.83 -7.74
CA ARG A 77 -8.12 -5.75 -8.53
C ARG A 77 -7.38 -6.27 -9.74
N SER A 78 -6.68 -7.40 -9.61
CA SER A 78 -5.98 -8.09 -10.70
C SER A 78 -6.93 -8.52 -11.82
N GLU A 79 -8.09 -9.08 -11.47
CA GLU A 79 -9.14 -9.50 -12.41
C GLU A 79 -9.75 -8.32 -13.19
N LEU A 80 -9.71 -7.11 -12.62
CA LEU A 80 -10.10 -5.86 -13.28
C LEU A 80 -8.98 -5.25 -14.14
N GLY A 81 -7.89 -5.97 -14.36
CA GLY A 81 -6.77 -5.54 -15.18
C GLY A 81 -5.60 -4.93 -14.40
N GLY A 82 -5.63 -4.97 -13.08
CA GLY A 82 -4.63 -4.37 -12.20
C GLY A 82 -4.88 -2.89 -11.91
N GLY A 83 -3.92 -2.23 -11.26
CA GLY A 83 -3.98 -0.81 -10.94
C GLY A 83 -3.77 -0.52 -9.46
N TRP A 84 -3.95 0.74 -9.08
CA TRP A 84 -3.85 1.16 -7.68
C TRP A 84 -4.87 0.41 -6.83
N LEU A 85 -4.39 -0.23 -5.77
CA LEU A 85 -5.21 -0.99 -4.83
C LEU A 85 -5.56 -0.16 -3.61
N GLY A 86 -4.63 0.67 -3.15
CA GLY A 86 -4.85 1.50 -1.97
C GLY A 86 -3.60 2.21 -1.47
N TRP A 87 -3.75 2.84 -0.34
CA TRP A 87 -2.68 3.50 0.39
C TRP A 87 -2.72 3.12 1.86
N VAL A 88 -1.59 3.25 2.55
CA VAL A 88 -1.37 2.69 3.87
C VAL A 88 -0.85 3.76 4.81
N VAL A 89 -1.41 3.80 6.00
CA VAL A 89 -1.03 4.72 7.05
C VAL A 89 -0.40 3.93 8.21
N ALA A 90 0.83 4.25 8.55
CA ALA A 90 1.47 3.70 9.73
C ALA A 90 1.05 4.48 10.97
N VAL A 91 0.86 3.73 12.05
CA VAL A 91 0.55 4.23 13.40
C VAL A 91 1.38 3.48 14.43
N ASP A 92 1.65 4.11 15.55
CA ASP A 92 2.43 3.48 16.63
C ASP A 92 1.58 2.47 17.43
N ASP A 93 0.27 2.73 17.54
CA ASP A 93 -0.66 1.88 18.29
C ASP A 93 -1.99 1.70 17.51
N LEU A 94 -2.40 0.44 17.31
CA LEU A 94 -3.67 0.09 16.67
C LEU A 94 -4.85 0.00 17.65
N THR A 95 -4.63 0.03 18.94
CA THR A 95 -5.69 -0.13 19.97
C THR A 95 -6.87 0.84 19.79
N PRO A 96 -6.66 2.15 19.53
CA PRO A 96 -7.77 3.07 19.28
C PRO A 96 -8.57 2.72 18.02
N PHE A 97 -7.91 2.18 17.00
CA PHE A 97 -8.55 1.77 15.75
C PHE A 97 -9.31 0.46 15.92
N GLU A 98 -8.79 -0.50 16.70
CA GLU A 98 -9.49 -1.74 17.05
C GLU A 98 -10.80 -1.42 17.77
N ALA A 99 -10.78 -0.51 18.75
CA ALA A 99 -11.96 -0.08 19.49
C ALA A 99 -12.99 0.62 18.57
N ARG A 100 -12.52 1.55 17.72
CA ARG A 100 -13.40 2.33 16.83
C ARG A 100 -14.02 1.48 15.72
N LEU A 101 -13.26 0.54 15.16
CA LEU A 101 -13.70 -0.30 14.06
C LEU A 101 -14.37 -1.60 14.52
N ASP A 102 -14.46 -1.81 15.84
CA ASP A 102 -15.05 -3.00 16.49
C ASP A 102 -14.53 -4.30 15.87
N ARG A 103 -13.21 -4.40 15.76
CA ARG A 103 -12.53 -5.59 15.24
C ARG A 103 -11.06 -5.63 15.64
N PRO A 104 -10.47 -6.82 15.80
CA PRO A 104 -9.04 -6.93 16.07
C PRO A 104 -8.19 -6.66 14.83
N ALA A 105 -6.99 -6.13 15.04
CA ALA A 105 -5.96 -6.09 14.03
C ALA A 105 -5.42 -7.50 13.73
N VAL A 106 -5.05 -7.72 12.48
CA VAL A 106 -4.56 -9.01 11.97
C VAL A 106 -3.04 -8.98 11.89
N ALA A 107 -2.40 -10.05 12.36
CA ALA A 107 -0.95 -10.20 12.26
C ALA A 107 -0.54 -10.51 10.81
N GLY A 108 0.46 -9.80 10.33
CA GLY A 108 1.20 -10.09 9.11
C GLY A 108 2.58 -10.63 9.41
N LEU A 109 3.09 -11.45 8.51
CA LEU A 109 4.40 -12.08 8.62
C LEU A 109 4.99 -12.31 7.24
N ARG A 110 6.27 -12.01 7.10
CA ARG A 110 7.11 -12.38 5.96
C ARG A 110 8.45 -12.90 6.44
N HIS A 111 8.98 -13.93 5.80
CA HIS A 111 10.32 -14.43 6.04
C HIS A 111 11.30 -13.95 4.97
N PHE A 112 12.46 -13.50 5.41
CA PHE A 112 13.59 -13.24 4.53
C PHE A 112 14.34 -14.55 4.25
N PRO A 113 15.11 -14.64 3.11
CA PRO A 113 15.92 -15.82 2.81
C PRO A 113 16.97 -16.15 3.89
N ASP A 114 17.39 -15.18 4.67
CA ASP A 114 18.34 -15.33 5.78
C ASP A 114 17.69 -15.80 7.11
N GLY A 115 16.40 -16.11 7.09
CA GLY A 115 15.65 -16.62 8.23
C GLY A 115 15.07 -15.54 9.15
N ARG A 116 15.40 -14.26 8.95
CA ARG A 116 14.76 -13.18 9.71
C ARG A 116 13.28 -13.09 9.37
N ALA A 117 12.48 -12.61 10.32
CA ALA A 117 11.08 -12.34 10.11
C ALA A 117 10.82 -10.83 10.08
N LEU A 118 9.93 -10.42 9.20
CA LEU A 118 9.29 -9.11 9.22
C LEU A 118 7.87 -9.29 9.74
N GLU A 119 7.54 -8.62 10.81
CA GLU A 119 6.27 -8.75 11.51
C GLU A 119 5.57 -7.40 11.64
N TRP A 120 4.26 -7.42 11.45
CA TRP A 120 3.41 -6.25 11.62
C TRP A 120 2.01 -6.66 12.07
N ARG A 121 1.22 -5.68 12.47
CA ARG A 121 -0.25 -5.81 12.60
C ARG A 121 -0.92 -4.83 11.65
N GLN A 122 -2.08 -5.18 11.14
CA GLN A 122 -2.85 -4.35 10.24
C GLN A 122 -4.35 -4.41 10.52
N ILE A 123 -5.07 -3.31 10.23
CA ILE A 123 -6.51 -3.22 10.36
C ILE A 123 -7.09 -2.34 9.25
N GLY A 124 -8.32 -2.63 8.81
CA GLY A 124 -8.98 -1.85 7.76
C GLY A 124 -8.90 -2.44 6.37
N VAL A 125 -8.13 -3.51 6.16
CA VAL A 125 -7.89 -4.17 4.86
C VAL A 125 -9.16 -4.53 4.08
N LYS A 126 -10.26 -4.86 4.77
CA LYS A 126 -11.55 -5.10 4.10
C LYS A 126 -12.09 -3.88 3.34
N GLY A 127 -11.64 -2.69 3.70
CA GLY A 127 -11.94 -1.44 2.99
C GLY A 127 -11.43 -1.43 1.55
N LEU A 128 -10.34 -2.12 1.26
CA LEU A 128 -9.79 -2.19 -0.10
C LEU A 128 -10.79 -2.68 -1.16
N ILE A 129 -11.78 -3.46 -0.76
CA ILE A 129 -12.87 -3.90 -1.65
C ILE A 129 -14.14 -3.07 -1.38
N ALA A 130 -14.51 -2.88 -0.11
CA ALA A 130 -15.80 -2.32 0.25
C ALA A 130 -15.85 -0.79 0.09
N ASP A 131 -14.75 -0.09 0.30
CA ASP A 131 -14.62 1.36 0.21
C ASP A 131 -13.16 1.74 -0.13
N PRO A 132 -12.71 1.58 -1.39
CA PRO A 132 -11.30 1.66 -1.78
C PRO A 132 -10.65 3.04 -1.61
N GLN A 133 -11.42 4.09 -1.27
CA GLN A 133 -10.85 5.40 -0.93
C GLN A 133 -10.15 5.41 0.43
N LEU A 134 -10.49 4.43 1.30
CA LEU A 134 -10.00 4.37 2.67
C LEU A 134 -8.64 3.69 2.73
N PRO A 135 -7.67 4.26 3.49
CA PRO A 135 -6.43 3.56 3.79
C PRO A 135 -6.69 2.42 4.78
N TYR A 136 -5.80 1.44 4.77
CA TYR A 136 -5.68 0.58 5.93
C TYR A 136 -4.51 1.01 6.80
N PHE A 137 -4.52 0.57 8.06
CA PHE A 137 -3.53 0.95 9.05
C PHE A 137 -2.56 -0.18 9.30
N ILE A 138 -1.30 0.16 9.56
CA ILE A 138 -0.23 -0.77 9.91
C ILE A 138 0.53 -0.29 11.14
N THR A 139 0.93 -1.24 11.98
CA THR A 139 1.94 -1.04 13.03
C THR A 139 3.04 -2.07 12.83
N TRP A 140 4.26 -1.60 12.65
CA TRP A 140 5.43 -2.46 12.53
C TRP A 140 5.87 -2.98 13.89
N LEU A 141 6.00 -4.31 14.02
CA LEU A 141 6.50 -4.97 15.23
C LEU A 141 8.00 -5.24 15.14
N SER A 142 8.52 -5.41 13.92
CA SER A 142 9.94 -5.61 13.69
C SER A 142 10.73 -4.32 13.84
N GLU A 143 12.02 -4.50 14.17
CA GLU A 143 13.00 -3.41 14.28
C GLU A 143 13.05 -2.57 12.98
N PRO A 144 13.27 -1.24 13.10
CA PRO A 144 13.29 -0.35 11.93
C PRO A 144 14.23 -0.80 10.81
N GLY A 145 15.40 -1.34 11.15
CA GLY A 145 16.42 -1.74 10.18
C GLY A 145 16.05 -2.90 9.25
N VAL A 146 14.96 -3.63 9.53
CA VAL A 146 14.48 -4.73 8.67
C VAL A 146 13.18 -4.38 7.92
N ARG A 147 12.61 -3.21 8.18
CA ARG A 147 11.38 -2.75 7.50
C ARG A 147 11.67 -2.38 6.05
N PRO A 148 10.68 -2.44 5.16
CA PRO A 148 10.84 -1.95 3.78
C PRO A 148 11.37 -0.51 3.70
N SER A 149 10.94 0.34 4.60
CA SER A 149 11.37 1.73 4.74
C SER A 149 12.85 1.92 5.12
N ALA A 150 13.52 0.87 5.61
CA ALA A 150 14.98 0.92 5.85
C ALA A 150 15.79 0.95 4.53
N LEU A 151 15.19 0.49 3.44
CA LEU A 151 15.77 0.58 2.11
C LEU A 151 15.57 2.01 1.60
N LYS A 152 16.62 2.81 1.68
CA LYS A 152 16.55 4.22 1.26
C LYS A 152 16.39 4.35 -0.25
N GLY A 153 15.44 5.17 -0.68
CA GLY A 153 15.19 5.54 -2.07
C GLY A 153 15.41 7.04 -2.30
N THR A 154 15.55 7.42 -3.55
CA THR A 154 15.71 8.84 -3.99
C THR A 154 14.44 9.43 -4.56
N VAL A 155 13.51 8.58 -4.97
CA VAL A 155 12.20 8.98 -5.53
C VAL A 155 11.27 9.37 -4.38
N ALA A 156 10.70 10.57 -4.41
CA ALA A 156 9.76 11.01 -3.38
C ALA A 156 8.30 10.74 -3.80
N LEU A 157 7.49 10.32 -2.84
CA LEU A 157 6.03 10.27 -2.98
C LEU A 157 5.50 11.71 -2.80
N LYS A 158 5.01 12.31 -3.89
CA LYS A 158 4.55 13.71 -3.86
C LYS A 158 3.06 13.83 -3.56
N ASN A 159 2.23 13.03 -4.24
CA ASN A 159 0.78 13.20 -4.17
C ASN A 159 0.03 11.89 -4.42
N ILE A 160 -1.09 11.71 -3.73
CA ILE A 160 -2.07 10.65 -3.96
C ILE A 160 -3.39 11.32 -4.35
N GLU A 161 -3.91 11.02 -5.54
CA GLU A 161 -5.24 11.45 -5.95
C GLU A 161 -6.25 10.35 -5.66
N ILE A 162 -7.29 10.68 -4.91
CA ILE A 162 -8.32 9.75 -4.45
C ILE A 162 -9.67 10.16 -5.05
N ALA A 163 -10.28 9.29 -5.84
CA ALA A 163 -11.68 9.44 -6.20
C ALA A 163 -12.54 9.08 -4.98
N GLY A 164 -13.08 10.09 -4.33
CA GLY A 164 -13.80 9.90 -3.08
C GLY A 164 -14.19 11.20 -2.38
N LYS A 165 -14.54 11.04 -1.12
CA LYS A 165 -14.97 12.16 -0.27
C LYS A 165 -13.95 12.36 0.86
N ARG A 166 -13.34 13.54 0.93
CA ARG A 166 -12.43 13.92 2.02
C ARG A 166 -13.02 13.60 3.39
N GLN A 167 -14.24 14.03 3.68
CA GLN A 167 -14.89 13.78 4.97
C GLN A 167 -14.96 12.29 5.32
N ARG A 168 -15.19 11.43 4.34
CA ARG A 168 -15.25 9.98 4.56
C ARG A 168 -13.90 9.40 5.00
N VAL A 169 -12.80 9.93 4.44
CA VAL A 169 -11.44 9.54 4.83
C VAL A 169 -11.09 10.11 6.20
N GLU A 170 -11.44 11.35 6.48
CA GLU A 170 -11.25 12.00 7.80
C GLU A 170 -11.99 11.25 8.92
N ASP A 171 -13.24 10.89 8.70
CA ASP A 171 -14.03 10.07 9.64
C ASP A 171 -13.36 8.71 9.90
N TRP A 172 -12.76 8.14 8.85
CA TRP A 172 -12.05 6.87 8.95
C TRP A 172 -10.72 6.99 9.68
N LEU A 173 -9.93 8.01 9.40
CA LEU A 173 -8.67 8.29 10.10
C LEU A 173 -8.93 8.71 11.55
N GLY A 174 -10.04 9.37 11.83
CA GLY A 174 -10.37 9.97 13.12
C GLY A 174 -9.69 11.31 13.34
N GLU A 175 -9.17 11.91 12.27
CA GLU A 175 -8.57 13.25 12.26
C GLU A 175 -8.72 13.90 10.89
N SER A 176 -8.54 15.20 10.83
CA SER A 176 -8.58 15.97 9.58
C SER A 176 -7.41 15.58 8.66
N VAL A 177 -7.70 15.52 7.36
CA VAL A 177 -6.69 15.34 6.32
C VAL A 177 -6.38 16.71 5.71
N PRO A 178 -5.26 17.34 6.08
CA PRO A 178 -4.84 18.56 5.42
C PRO A 178 -4.49 18.28 3.94
N PRO A 179 -4.42 19.30 3.07
CA PRO A 179 -4.01 19.13 1.67
C PRO A 179 -2.63 18.43 1.53
N VAL A 180 -1.77 18.60 2.52
CA VAL A 180 -0.50 17.88 2.66
C VAL A 180 -0.52 17.11 3.97
N PHE A 181 -0.63 15.80 3.90
CA PHE A 181 -0.61 14.88 5.03
C PHE A 181 0.75 14.20 5.09
N ASP A 182 1.51 14.50 6.13
CA ASP A 182 2.85 13.95 6.32
C ASP A 182 3.76 14.12 5.08
N SER A 183 3.90 15.35 4.58
CA SER A 183 4.64 15.72 3.35
C SER A 183 4.09 15.18 2.02
N VAL A 184 3.01 14.39 2.03
CA VAL A 184 2.33 13.87 0.83
C VAL A 184 1.06 14.67 0.58
N GLY A 185 0.89 15.17 -0.64
CA GLY A 185 -0.36 15.80 -1.07
C GLY A 185 -1.47 14.75 -1.15
N ILE A 186 -2.66 15.08 -0.63
CA ILE A 186 -3.85 14.23 -0.73
C ILE A 186 -4.96 15.03 -1.42
N ASP A 187 -5.17 14.73 -2.69
CA ASP A 187 -6.22 15.34 -3.49
C ASP A 187 -7.44 14.45 -3.59
N PHE A 188 -8.62 15.07 -3.57
CA PHE A 188 -9.88 14.37 -3.73
C PHE A 188 -10.57 14.82 -5.01
N SER A 189 -10.94 13.85 -5.84
CA SER A 189 -11.76 14.07 -7.02
C SER A 189 -13.12 13.39 -6.87
N SER A 190 -14.14 13.89 -7.59
CA SER A 190 -15.41 13.19 -7.65
C SER A 190 -15.25 11.87 -8.38
N PRO A 191 -15.74 10.74 -7.83
CA PRO A 191 -15.63 9.47 -8.50
C PRO A 191 -16.45 9.51 -9.79
N ASN A 192 -15.74 9.40 -10.91
CA ASN A 192 -16.35 9.18 -12.22
C ASN A 192 -16.13 7.69 -12.56
N GLY A 193 -16.85 6.83 -11.83
CA GLY A 193 -16.68 5.39 -11.87
C GLY A 193 -16.30 4.82 -10.51
N TYR A 194 -15.20 4.11 -10.42
CA TYR A 194 -14.77 3.40 -9.20
C TYR A 194 -14.12 4.36 -8.20
N PRO A 195 -14.51 4.33 -6.91
CA PRO A 195 -13.79 5.05 -5.86
C PRO A 195 -12.41 4.42 -5.61
N GLY A 196 -11.51 5.20 -5.00
CA GLY A 196 -10.17 4.74 -4.61
C GLY A 196 -9.06 5.57 -5.20
N VAL A 197 -7.83 5.10 -5.06
CA VAL A 197 -6.65 5.77 -5.61
C VAL A 197 -6.72 5.76 -7.13
N GLN A 198 -6.68 6.94 -7.74
CA GLN A 198 -6.74 7.13 -9.19
C GLN A 198 -5.35 7.28 -9.80
N SER A 199 -4.51 8.01 -9.13
CA SER A 199 -3.14 8.21 -9.55
C SER A 199 -2.24 8.55 -8.37
N VAL A 200 -0.97 8.29 -8.55
CA VAL A 200 0.09 8.66 -7.62
C VAL A 200 1.16 9.43 -8.37
N THR A 201 1.57 10.57 -7.82
CA THR A 201 2.64 11.40 -8.38
C THR A 201 3.92 11.22 -7.57
N PHE A 202 5.00 10.96 -8.26
CA PHE A 202 6.34 10.80 -7.73
C PHE A 202 7.24 11.94 -8.23
N VAL A 203 8.27 12.28 -7.45
CA VAL A 203 9.36 13.16 -7.89
C VAL A 203 10.61 12.32 -8.08
N THR A 204 11.14 12.34 -9.28
CA THR A 204 12.37 11.64 -9.68
C THR A 204 13.46 12.67 -10.00
N ASP A 205 14.67 12.21 -10.25
CA ASP A 205 15.79 13.07 -10.69
C ASP A 205 15.52 13.78 -12.04
N THR A 206 14.58 13.23 -12.84
CA THR A 206 14.22 13.77 -14.15
C THR A 206 12.94 14.60 -14.15
N GLY A 207 12.26 14.70 -13.01
CA GLY A 207 11.02 15.46 -12.88
C GLY A 207 9.88 14.64 -12.26
N GLU A 208 8.67 15.15 -12.43
CA GLU A 208 7.47 14.51 -11.89
C GLU A 208 6.96 13.41 -12.82
N VAL A 209 6.63 12.29 -12.23
CA VAL A 209 6.01 11.13 -12.89
C VAL A 209 4.68 10.83 -12.23
N ARG A 210 3.60 10.85 -13.00
CA ARG A 210 2.26 10.48 -12.55
C ARG A 210 1.85 9.14 -13.18
N ILE A 211 1.47 8.21 -12.34
CA ILE A 211 1.04 6.85 -12.72
C ILE A 211 -0.38 6.60 -12.22
#